data_11c49e600356cc22869118725591f8ba
#
_entry.id   11c49e600356cc22869118725591f8ba
#
_cell.length_a   1.000
_cell.length_b   1.000
_cell.length_c   1.000
_cell.angle_alpha   90.00
_cell.angle_beta   90.00
_cell.angle_gamma   90.00
#
_symmetry.space_group_name_H-M   'P 1'
#
loop_
_entity.id
_entity.type
_entity.pdbx_description
1 polymer ?
#
loop_
_entity_poly.entity_id
_entity_poly.type
_entity_poly.pdbx_seq_one_letter_code
_entity_poly.pdbx_strand_id
1 'polypeptide(L)'
;MIGIALTEKLADTTESASETASEIVQDAEQKAGLLRQYMTDLLDWCMSKVGSLVVAVIFMVIGFRVVKWIIKLIKRTFDRSNMDVSVAGFLLSAIRILMNFIILITAASIVGFQVTSFVTLLGTAGVTIGLALQGSLSNLAGGVLILILKPFHVGDYIIEN
;
A
#
# COMPACT_ATOMS: atom_id res chain seq x y z
N MET A 1 17.05 -9.61 -80.66
CA MET A 1 17.68 -8.86 -79.53
C MET A 1 16.68 -8.21 -78.56
N ILE A 2 15.56 -7.70 -79.03
CA ILE A 2 14.58 -7.03 -78.16
C ILE A 2 13.82 -7.97 -77.20
N GLY A 3 13.55 -9.24 -77.63
CA GLY A 3 12.81 -10.21 -76.82
C GLY A 3 13.55 -10.69 -75.55
N ILE A 4 14.90 -10.85 -75.66
CA ILE A 4 15.74 -11.32 -74.50
C ILE A 4 15.84 -10.23 -73.40
N ALA A 5 15.95 -8.97 -73.79
CA ALA A 5 16.00 -7.84 -72.84
C ALA A 5 14.68 -7.64 -72.09
N LEU A 6 13.56 -7.99 -72.77
CA LEU A 6 12.23 -7.89 -72.15
C LEU A 6 11.95 -9.02 -71.15
N THR A 7 12.43 -10.24 -71.42
CA THR A 7 12.32 -11.38 -70.48
C THR A 7 13.21 -11.20 -69.27
N GLU A 8 14.41 -10.67 -69.46
CA GLU A 8 15.35 -10.37 -68.36
C GLU A 8 14.80 -9.28 -67.44
N LYS A 9 14.21 -8.24 -68.00
CA LYS A 9 13.58 -7.14 -67.22
C LYS A 9 12.33 -7.62 -66.48
N LEU A 10 11.55 -8.54 -67.06
CA LEU A 10 10.38 -9.15 -66.41
C LEU A 10 10.82 -10.08 -65.27
N ALA A 11 11.91 -10.84 -65.44
CA ALA A 11 12.47 -11.71 -64.40
C ALA A 11 12.99 -10.90 -63.22
N ASP A 12 13.70 -9.81 -63.46
CA ASP A 12 14.21 -8.89 -62.43
C ASP A 12 13.05 -8.21 -61.64
N THR A 13 11.99 -7.81 -62.34
CA THR A 13 10.82 -7.23 -61.71
C THR A 13 10.02 -8.23 -60.87
N THR A 14 9.93 -9.49 -61.28
CA THR A 14 9.26 -10.55 -60.53
C THR A 14 10.08 -10.98 -59.28
N GLU A 15 11.42 -11.00 -59.42
CA GLU A 15 12.31 -11.32 -58.31
C GLU A 15 12.28 -10.24 -57.24
N SER A 16 12.38 -8.98 -57.64
CA SER A 16 12.23 -7.81 -56.77
C SER A 16 10.83 -7.75 -56.05
N ALA A 17 9.76 -8.09 -56.77
CA ALA A 17 8.42 -8.13 -56.21
C ALA A 17 8.27 -9.30 -55.18
N SER A 18 8.93 -10.46 -55.43
CA SER A 18 8.91 -11.60 -54.52
C SER A 18 9.73 -11.34 -53.23
N GLU A 19 10.85 -10.63 -53.35
CA GLU A 19 11.67 -10.21 -52.18
C GLU A 19 10.88 -9.21 -51.31
N THR A 20 10.29 -8.23 -51.93
CA THR A 20 9.48 -7.23 -51.20
C THR A 20 8.27 -7.88 -50.50
N ALA A 21 7.61 -8.84 -51.16
CA ALA A 21 6.50 -9.58 -50.56
C ALA A 21 6.97 -10.46 -49.37
N SER A 22 8.13 -11.09 -49.47
CA SER A 22 8.70 -11.89 -48.37
C SER A 22 9.09 -11.02 -47.16
N GLU A 23 9.64 -9.82 -47.39
CA GLU A 23 9.96 -8.88 -46.31
C GLU A 23 8.69 -8.38 -45.60
N ILE A 24 7.65 -8.07 -46.35
CA ILE A 24 6.36 -7.64 -45.77
C ILE A 24 5.74 -8.76 -44.93
N VAL A 25 5.79 -10.00 -45.40
CA VAL A 25 5.28 -11.15 -44.65
C VAL A 25 6.08 -11.39 -43.38
N GLN A 26 7.41 -11.33 -43.46
CA GLN A 26 8.28 -11.47 -42.28
C GLN A 26 8.02 -10.34 -41.23
N ASP A 27 7.90 -9.09 -41.68
CA ASP A 27 7.59 -7.98 -40.79
C ASP A 27 6.18 -8.13 -40.13
N ALA A 28 5.20 -8.61 -40.89
CA ALA A 28 3.87 -8.92 -40.38
C ALA A 28 3.89 -10.07 -39.34
N GLU A 29 4.63 -11.15 -39.61
CA GLU A 29 4.78 -12.26 -38.68
C GLU A 29 5.53 -11.85 -37.40
N GLN A 30 6.56 -11.02 -37.52
CA GLN A 30 7.32 -10.51 -36.40
C GLN A 30 6.43 -9.60 -35.51
N LYS A 31 5.65 -8.73 -36.13
CA LYS A 31 4.66 -7.87 -35.41
C LYS A 31 3.57 -8.70 -34.73
N ALA A 32 3.07 -9.74 -35.42
CA ALA A 32 2.08 -10.65 -34.83
C ALA A 32 2.66 -11.43 -33.65
N GLY A 33 3.94 -11.85 -33.74
CA GLY A 33 4.69 -12.50 -32.65
C GLY A 33 4.82 -11.59 -31.43
N LEU A 34 5.24 -10.34 -31.65
CA LEU A 34 5.33 -9.32 -30.58
C LEU A 34 3.97 -9.07 -29.92
N LEU A 35 2.91 -8.91 -30.70
CA LEU A 35 1.56 -8.73 -30.16
C LEU A 35 1.12 -9.92 -29.30
N ARG A 36 1.37 -11.14 -29.75
CA ARG A 36 1.11 -12.35 -28.94
C ARG A 36 1.90 -12.35 -27.64
N GLN A 37 3.19 -12.02 -27.69
CA GLN A 37 4.03 -11.94 -26.50
C GLN A 37 3.50 -10.90 -25.51
N TYR A 38 3.18 -9.70 -25.97
CA TYR A 38 2.57 -8.69 -25.10
C TYR A 38 1.24 -9.13 -24.48
N MET A 39 0.40 -9.82 -25.25
CA MET A 39 -0.88 -10.35 -24.74
C MET A 39 -0.67 -11.46 -23.71
N THR A 40 0.28 -12.37 -23.91
CA THR A 40 0.60 -13.41 -22.90
C THR A 40 1.23 -12.81 -21.67
N ASP A 41 2.15 -11.87 -21.80
CA ASP A 41 2.77 -11.19 -20.66
C ASP A 41 1.75 -10.41 -19.83
N LEU A 42 0.80 -9.76 -20.49
CA LEU A 42 -0.32 -9.08 -19.83
C LEU A 42 -1.25 -10.06 -19.08
N LEU A 43 -1.57 -11.18 -19.71
CA LEU A 43 -2.41 -12.21 -19.09
C LEU A 43 -1.71 -12.83 -17.87
N ASP A 44 -0.43 -13.18 -18.00
CA ASP A 44 0.36 -13.72 -16.90
C ASP A 44 0.54 -12.73 -15.76
N TRP A 45 0.76 -11.45 -16.09
CA TRP A 45 0.79 -10.37 -15.11
C TRP A 45 -0.56 -10.23 -14.39
N CYS A 46 -1.67 -10.20 -15.11
CA CYS A 46 -3.01 -10.16 -14.54
C CYS A 46 -3.29 -11.38 -13.65
N MET A 47 -2.98 -12.59 -14.13
CA MET A 47 -3.23 -13.81 -13.35
C MET A 47 -2.37 -13.88 -12.09
N SER A 48 -1.10 -13.46 -12.15
CA SER A 48 -0.23 -13.42 -10.97
C SER A 48 -0.69 -12.40 -9.92
N LYS A 49 -1.32 -11.31 -10.35
CA LYS A 49 -1.84 -10.25 -9.47
C LYS A 49 -3.23 -10.55 -8.91
N VAL A 50 -4.04 -11.34 -9.58
CA VAL A 50 -5.39 -11.72 -9.09
C VAL A 50 -5.30 -12.40 -7.72
N GLY A 51 -4.36 -13.32 -7.52
CA GLY A 51 -4.16 -13.97 -6.23
C GLY A 51 -3.85 -12.97 -5.11
N SER A 52 -2.90 -12.06 -5.33
CA SER A 52 -2.53 -11.00 -4.37
C SER A 52 -3.70 -10.05 -4.10
N LEU A 53 -4.48 -9.72 -5.13
CA LEU A 53 -5.65 -8.84 -5.01
C LEU A 53 -6.75 -9.50 -4.16
N VAL A 54 -7.03 -10.77 -4.37
CA VAL A 54 -8.00 -11.53 -3.55
C VAL A 54 -7.56 -11.57 -2.10
N VAL A 55 -6.27 -11.88 -1.84
CA VAL A 55 -5.72 -11.89 -0.48
C VAL A 55 -5.81 -10.50 0.16
N ALA A 56 -5.48 -9.43 -0.57
CA ALA A 56 -5.56 -8.06 -0.08
C ALA A 56 -7.01 -7.67 0.28
N VAL A 57 -7.98 -8.04 -0.55
CA VAL A 57 -9.42 -7.78 -0.28
C VAL A 57 -9.88 -8.55 0.97
N ILE A 58 -9.55 -9.82 1.10
CA ILE A 58 -9.86 -10.63 2.29
C ILE A 58 -9.24 -10.00 3.53
N PHE A 59 -7.95 -9.63 3.46
CA PHE A 59 -7.24 -8.96 4.54
C PHE A 59 -7.91 -7.64 4.94
N MET A 60 -8.34 -6.84 3.96
CA MET A 60 -9.01 -5.55 4.20
C MET A 60 -10.38 -5.75 4.89
N VAL A 61 -11.18 -6.72 4.43
CA VAL A 61 -12.48 -7.04 5.04
C VAL A 61 -12.32 -7.49 6.49
N ILE A 62 -11.38 -8.40 6.74
CA ILE A 62 -11.08 -8.90 8.09
C ILE A 62 -10.52 -7.75 8.94
N GLY A 63 -9.57 -6.99 8.42
CA GLY A 63 -8.94 -5.86 9.11
C GLY A 63 -9.95 -4.81 9.57
N PHE A 64 -10.85 -4.37 8.68
CA PHE A 64 -11.90 -3.42 9.05
C PHE A 64 -12.89 -3.99 10.08
N ARG A 65 -13.14 -5.29 10.06
CA ARG A 65 -13.94 -5.95 11.11
C ARG A 65 -13.23 -5.91 12.45
N VAL A 66 -11.94 -6.21 12.48
CA VAL A 66 -11.10 -6.17 13.69
C VAL A 66 -11.03 -4.75 14.24
N VAL A 67 -10.80 -3.74 13.41
CA VAL A 67 -10.80 -2.33 13.84
C VAL A 67 -12.13 -1.93 14.47
N LYS A 68 -13.25 -2.27 13.84
CA LYS A 68 -14.58 -2.00 14.42
C LYS A 68 -14.76 -2.66 15.78
N TRP A 69 -14.27 -3.87 15.95
CA TRP A 69 -14.33 -4.61 17.20
C TRP A 69 -13.47 -3.94 18.28
N ILE A 70 -12.22 -3.59 17.95
CA ILE A 70 -11.29 -2.88 18.86
C ILE A 70 -11.89 -1.54 19.29
N ILE A 71 -12.37 -0.72 18.35
CA ILE A 71 -13.00 0.57 18.64
C ILE A 71 -14.22 0.40 19.55
N LYS A 72 -15.02 -0.64 19.37
CA LYS A 72 -16.15 -0.96 20.23
C LYS A 72 -15.71 -1.30 21.66
N LEU A 73 -14.61 -2.03 21.82
CA LEU A 73 -14.03 -2.35 23.13
C LEU A 73 -13.54 -1.08 23.83
N ILE A 74 -12.74 -0.27 23.15
CA ILE A 74 -12.20 0.99 23.70
C ILE A 74 -13.36 1.93 24.10
N LYS A 75 -14.37 2.05 23.24
CA LYS A 75 -15.54 2.88 23.53
C LYS A 75 -16.24 2.44 24.82
N ARG A 76 -16.45 1.12 25.01
CA ARG A 76 -17.05 0.59 26.26
C ARG A 76 -16.23 0.91 27.51
N THR A 77 -14.90 0.95 27.37
CA THR A 77 -14.02 1.32 28.47
C THR A 77 -14.13 2.81 28.80
N PHE A 78 -14.21 3.67 27.77
CA PHE A 78 -14.39 5.10 27.95
C PHE A 78 -15.76 5.46 28.53
N ASP A 79 -16.83 4.78 28.08
CA ASP A 79 -18.18 4.97 28.60
C ASP A 79 -18.30 4.64 30.11
N ARG A 80 -17.37 3.79 30.62
CA ARG A 80 -17.29 3.44 32.07
C ARG A 80 -16.41 4.38 32.89
N SER A 81 -15.57 5.17 32.24
CA SER A 81 -14.53 6.00 32.85
C SER A 81 -14.98 7.44 32.83
N ASN A 82 -16.01 7.93 33.31
CA ASN A 82 -16.43 9.36 33.42
C ASN A 82 -15.62 10.39 32.60
N MET A 83 -15.07 9.93 31.43
CA MET A 83 -14.26 10.76 30.54
C MET A 83 -15.17 11.70 29.75
N ASP A 84 -14.72 12.93 29.52
CA ASP A 84 -15.44 13.87 28.66
C ASP A 84 -15.72 13.26 27.29
N VAL A 85 -16.97 13.38 26.84
CA VAL A 85 -17.45 12.77 25.58
C VAL A 85 -16.67 13.30 24.38
N SER A 86 -16.25 14.57 24.43
CA SER A 86 -15.49 15.22 23.34
C SER A 86 -14.09 14.63 23.23
N VAL A 87 -13.40 14.42 24.36
CA VAL A 87 -12.06 13.82 24.42
C VAL A 87 -12.11 12.36 23.98
N ALA A 88 -13.08 11.60 24.49
CA ALA A 88 -13.29 10.21 24.08
C ALA A 88 -13.58 10.10 22.59
N GLY A 89 -14.42 10.96 22.03
CA GLY A 89 -14.75 11.01 20.61
C GLY A 89 -13.55 11.33 19.73
N PHE A 90 -12.75 12.32 20.12
CA PHE A 90 -11.51 12.68 19.42
C PHE A 90 -10.52 11.50 19.40
N LEU A 91 -10.27 10.89 20.56
CA LEU A 91 -9.31 9.80 20.69
C LEU A 91 -9.74 8.56 19.89
N LEU A 92 -11.01 8.19 19.95
CA LEU A 92 -11.57 7.08 19.15
C LEU A 92 -11.46 7.35 17.66
N SER A 93 -11.67 8.59 17.21
CA SER A 93 -11.55 8.98 15.82
C SER A 93 -10.10 8.92 15.35
N ALA A 94 -9.16 9.43 16.15
CA ALA A 94 -7.73 9.37 15.85
C ALA A 94 -7.22 7.92 15.73
N ILE A 95 -7.59 7.07 16.70
CA ILE A 95 -7.23 5.64 16.68
C ILE A 95 -7.82 4.94 15.44
N ARG A 96 -9.09 5.22 15.12
CA ARG A 96 -9.76 4.63 13.95
C ARG A 96 -9.07 5.00 12.64
N ILE A 97 -8.73 6.28 12.48
CA ILE A 97 -8.04 6.78 11.28
C ILE A 97 -6.67 6.09 11.15
N LEU A 98 -5.89 6.04 12.22
CA LEU A 98 -4.58 5.42 12.24
C LEU A 98 -4.64 3.92 11.89
N MET A 99 -5.55 3.18 12.53
CA MET A 99 -5.71 1.74 12.26
C MET A 99 -6.18 1.45 10.84
N ASN A 100 -7.14 2.22 10.33
CA ASN A 100 -7.61 2.08 8.95
C ASN A 100 -6.48 2.39 7.95
N PHE A 101 -5.65 3.38 8.23
CA PHE A 101 -4.52 3.74 7.40
C PHE A 101 -3.46 2.63 7.36
N ILE A 102 -3.16 2.00 8.49
CA ILE A 102 -2.26 0.85 8.57
C ILE A 102 -2.79 -0.32 7.73
N ILE A 103 -4.10 -0.64 7.83
CA ILE A 103 -4.71 -1.70 7.03
C ILE A 103 -4.59 -1.39 5.54
N LEU A 104 -4.84 -0.14 5.13
CA LEU A 104 -4.79 0.27 3.74
C LEU A 104 -3.36 0.13 3.17
N ILE A 105 -2.35 0.59 3.91
CA ILE A 105 -0.94 0.47 3.50
C ILE A 105 -0.53 -1.01 3.41
N THR A 106 -0.93 -1.82 4.39
CA THR A 106 -0.62 -3.26 4.38
C THR A 106 -1.29 -3.97 3.20
N ALA A 107 -2.55 -3.65 2.90
CA ALA A 107 -3.26 -4.19 1.75
C ALA A 107 -2.59 -3.77 0.43
N ALA A 108 -2.14 -2.52 0.30
CA ALA A 108 -1.38 -2.05 -0.86
C ALA A 108 -0.06 -2.81 -1.02
N SER A 109 0.64 -3.10 0.08
CA SER A 109 1.87 -3.90 0.09
C SER A 109 1.62 -5.34 -0.42
N ILE A 110 0.51 -5.97 -0.03
CA ILE A 110 0.12 -7.32 -0.49
C ILE A 110 -0.07 -7.35 -2.01
N VAL A 111 -0.64 -6.30 -2.59
CA VAL A 111 -0.82 -6.17 -4.05
C VAL A 111 0.52 -5.93 -4.77
N GLY A 112 1.57 -5.55 -4.03
CA GLY A 112 2.93 -5.30 -4.54
C GLY A 112 3.26 -3.83 -4.76
N PHE A 113 2.50 -2.90 -4.17
CA PHE A 113 2.90 -1.49 -4.15
C PHE A 113 4.07 -1.28 -3.19
N GLN A 114 5.01 -0.44 -3.59
CA GLN A 114 6.14 -0.07 -2.75
C GLN A 114 5.69 0.95 -1.69
N VAL A 115 5.44 0.48 -0.47
CA VAL A 115 4.89 1.29 0.62
C VAL A 115 5.96 1.91 1.53
N THR A 116 7.24 1.66 1.27
CA THR A 116 8.37 2.11 2.11
C THR A 116 8.35 3.60 2.38
N SER A 117 8.08 4.42 1.36
CA SER A 117 8.00 5.89 1.51
C SER A 117 6.88 6.32 2.45
N PHE A 118 5.73 5.65 2.41
CA PHE A 118 4.61 5.94 3.31
C PHE A 118 4.93 5.54 4.76
N VAL A 119 5.59 4.39 4.95
CA VAL A 119 6.03 3.94 6.28
C VAL A 119 7.07 4.90 6.86
N THR A 120 8.01 5.36 6.05
CA THR A 120 9.00 6.36 6.46
C THR A 120 8.34 7.68 6.85
N LEU A 121 7.39 8.16 6.04
CA LEU A 121 6.64 9.38 6.34
C LEU A 121 5.86 9.27 7.66
N LEU A 122 5.20 8.14 7.89
CA LEU A 122 4.51 7.88 9.16
C LEU A 122 5.48 7.81 10.34
N GLY A 123 6.64 7.20 10.14
CA GLY A 123 7.69 7.12 11.17
C GLY A 123 8.18 8.51 11.59
N THR A 124 8.50 9.36 10.61
CA THR A 124 8.94 10.75 10.89
C THR A 124 7.85 11.59 11.53
N ALA A 125 6.60 11.48 11.06
CA ALA A 125 5.46 12.14 11.69
C ALA A 125 5.25 11.65 13.14
N GLY A 126 5.39 10.35 13.38
CA GLY A 126 5.30 9.75 14.71
C GLY A 126 6.37 10.27 15.67
N VAL A 127 7.62 10.38 15.21
CA VAL A 127 8.72 10.98 15.99
C VAL A 127 8.41 12.44 16.32
N THR A 128 7.95 13.22 15.34
CA THR A 128 7.61 14.64 15.56
C THR A 128 6.50 14.81 16.60
N ILE A 129 5.43 14.00 16.50
CA ILE A 129 4.33 14.00 17.49
C ILE A 129 4.85 13.54 18.87
N GLY A 130 5.70 12.50 18.90
CA GLY A 130 6.30 12.00 20.14
C GLY A 130 7.12 13.08 20.88
N LEU A 131 7.95 13.82 20.13
CA LEU A 131 8.71 14.93 20.68
C LEU A 131 7.80 16.08 21.17
N ALA A 132 6.75 16.41 20.42
CA ALA A 132 5.79 17.44 20.82
C ALA A 132 5.04 17.07 22.11
N LEU A 133 4.79 15.78 22.35
CA LEU A 133 4.08 15.27 23.53
C LEU A 133 5.02 14.82 24.66
N GLN A 134 6.34 14.92 24.50
CA GLN A 134 7.33 14.39 25.43
C GLN A 134 7.10 14.83 26.87
N GLY A 135 6.85 16.12 27.11
CA GLY A 135 6.62 16.65 28.44
C GLY A 135 5.34 16.07 29.10
N SER A 136 4.25 16.02 28.35
CA SER A 136 2.99 15.43 28.83
C SER A 136 3.11 13.95 29.14
N LEU A 137 3.84 13.22 28.29
CA LEU A 137 4.09 11.78 28.46
C LEU A 137 4.98 11.51 29.67
N SER A 138 6.01 12.34 29.91
CA SER A 138 6.87 12.27 31.07
C SER A 138 6.10 12.50 32.37
N ASN A 139 5.24 13.52 32.40
CA ASN A 139 4.39 13.80 33.57
C ASN A 139 3.40 12.67 33.86
N LEU A 140 2.81 12.10 32.79
CA LEU A 140 1.93 10.94 32.91
C LEU A 140 2.68 9.72 33.49
N ALA A 141 3.88 9.44 32.98
CA ALA A 141 4.71 8.34 33.45
C ALA A 141 5.12 8.53 34.91
N GLY A 142 5.50 9.76 35.31
CA GLY A 142 5.78 10.11 36.70
C GLY A 142 4.58 9.89 37.61
N GLY A 143 3.40 10.33 37.20
CA GLY A 143 2.15 10.11 37.93
C GLY A 143 1.82 8.62 38.12
N VAL A 144 1.96 7.82 37.06
CA VAL A 144 1.76 6.36 37.11
C VAL A 144 2.79 5.70 38.05
N LEU A 145 4.05 6.14 38.00
CA LEU A 145 5.10 5.63 38.88
C LEU A 145 4.79 5.89 40.36
N ILE A 146 4.31 7.09 40.68
CA ILE A 146 3.86 7.45 42.06
C ILE A 146 2.71 6.55 42.51
N LEU A 147 1.74 6.28 41.64
CA LEU A 147 0.60 5.41 41.95
C LEU A 147 1.01 3.95 42.21
N ILE A 148 2.02 3.46 41.48
CA ILE A 148 2.51 2.08 41.60
C ILE A 148 3.42 1.93 42.81
N LEU A 149 4.43 2.78 42.95
CA LEU A 149 5.46 2.69 43.99
C LEU A 149 4.96 3.22 45.34
N LYS A 150 3.94 4.09 45.37
CA LYS A 150 3.38 4.71 46.56
C LYS A 150 4.45 5.24 47.52
N PRO A 151 5.40 6.07 47.08
CA PRO A 151 6.46 6.60 47.93
C PRO A 151 5.91 7.48 49.06
N PHE A 152 4.67 7.99 48.92
CA PHE A 152 3.90 8.72 49.90
C PHE A 152 2.39 8.43 49.72
N HIS A 153 1.61 8.65 50.76
CA HIS A 153 0.15 8.44 50.75
C HIS A 153 -0.61 9.76 50.79
N VAL A 154 -1.89 9.69 50.46
CA VAL A 154 -2.76 10.85 50.55
C VAL A 154 -2.83 11.30 52.01
N GLY A 155 -2.40 12.54 52.28
CA GLY A 155 -2.34 13.13 53.63
C GLY A 155 -0.90 13.29 54.15
N ASP A 156 0.11 12.72 53.48
CA ASP A 156 1.51 12.89 53.86
C ASP A 156 1.99 14.32 53.50
N TYR A 157 2.78 14.91 54.40
CA TYR A 157 3.40 16.21 54.15
C TYR A 157 4.71 16.00 53.41
N ILE A 158 4.84 16.52 52.21
CA ILE A 158 6.00 16.37 51.31
C ILE A 158 6.76 17.69 51.23
N ILE A 159 8.08 17.65 51.41
CA ILE A 159 8.97 18.79 51.16
C ILE A 159 9.82 18.45 49.96
N GLU A 160 9.72 19.31 48.93
CA GLU A 160 10.61 19.25 47.75
C GLU A 160 11.82 20.17 48.00
N ASN A 161 13.02 19.63 47.82
CA ASN A 161 14.27 20.40 47.92
C ASN A 161 14.75 20.84 46.54
#